data_60977a106fb85368bf44f723574ef1ce
#
_entry.id   60977a106fb85368bf44f723574ef1ce
#
_cell.length_a   1.000
_cell.length_b   1.000
_cell.length_c   1.000
_cell.angle_alpha   90.00
_cell.angle_beta   90.00
_cell.angle_gamma   90.00
#
_symmetry.space_group_name_H-M   'P 1'
#
loop_
_entity.id
_entity.type
_entity.pdbx_description
1 polymer ?
#
loop_
_entity_poly.entity_id
_entity_poly.type
_entity_poly.pdbx_seq_one_letter_code
_entity_poly.pdbx_strand_id
1 'polypeptide(L)'
;MKKILFGFIAVASLATLAFTYGDPLQIGSTMPKADLKMQDISGKNVAMKDAKKDNGILVMFSCNTCPYVVKNQERTVAISKFATENKVGVIILNSNEALRGDDDSYAAMQTYAKDQGYQWNYVVDKNHEVADAFGANRTPECFLFDKNLKLVYHGAIDNSPQDEAAITRLHLKE
;
A
#
# COMPACT_ATOMS: atom_id res chain seq x y z
N MET A 1 11.16 55.96 -46.58
CA MET A 1 10.54 54.64 -46.47
C MET A 1 11.17 53.94 -45.25
N LYS A 2 10.48 53.95 -44.09
CA LYS A 2 10.98 53.31 -42.86
C LYS A 2 10.43 51.85 -42.78
N LYS A 3 11.32 50.87 -42.81
CA LYS A 3 10.96 49.46 -42.64
C LYS A 3 10.83 49.16 -41.13
N ILE A 4 9.63 48.84 -40.69
CA ILE A 4 9.35 48.40 -39.30
C ILE A 4 9.57 46.88 -39.26
N LEU A 5 10.56 46.44 -38.48
CA LEU A 5 10.87 45.04 -38.28
C LEU A 5 10.04 44.55 -37.07
N PHE A 6 9.03 43.69 -37.31
CA PHE A 6 8.29 43.02 -36.27
C PHE A 6 9.09 41.82 -35.76
N GLY A 7 9.64 41.95 -34.55
CA GLY A 7 10.23 40.82 -33.83
C GLY A 7 9.15 39.94 -33.23
N PHE A 8 9.09 38.67 -33.65
CA PHE A 8 8.28 37.66 -33.00
C PHE A 8 9.00 37.21 -31.73
N ILE A 9 8.44 37.53 -30.54
CA ILE A 9 8.88 36.95 -29.27
C ILE A 9 8.15 35.61 -29.13
N ALA A 10 8.86 34.50 -29.32
CA ALA A 10 8.36 33.17 -28.97
C ALA A 10 8.41 32.99 -27.45
N VAL A 11 7.26 33.01 -26.80
CA VAL A 11 7.13 32.67 -25.40
C VAL A 11 7.16 31.12 -25.30
N ALA A 12 8.30 30.57 -24.92
CA ALA A 12 8.42 29.16 -24.57
C ALA A 12 7.74 28.94 -23.24
N SER A 13 6.54 28.34 -23.26
CA SER A 13 5.86 27.87 -22.06
C SER A 13 6.62 26.68 -21.50
N LEU A 14 7.39 26.91 -20.42
CA LEU A 14 7.92 25.83 -19.60
C LEU A 14 6.74 25.19 -18.87
N ALA A 15 6.25 24.05 -19.38
CA ALA A 15 5.35 23.19 -18.62
C ALA A 15 6.15 22.57 -17.47
N THR A 16 6.03 23.12 -16.28
CA THR A 16 6.49 22.49 -15.05
C THR A 16 5.66 21.24 -14.85
N LEU A 17 6.24 20.07 -15.11
CA LEU A 17 5.73 18.79 -14.63
C LEU A 17 5.79 18.83 -13.10
N ALA A 18 4.71 19.28 -12.46
CA ALA A 18 4.51 19.05 -11.05
C ALA A 18 4.32 17.54 -10.90
N PHE A 19 5.29 16.85 -10.32
CA PHE A 19 5.08 15.53 -9.75
C PHE A 19 4.14 15.72 -8.57
N THR A 20 2.85 15.60 -8.81
CA THR A 20 1.89 15.42 -7.74
C THR A 20 2.07 13.97 -7.26
N TYR A 21 2.44 13.78 -6.00
CA TYR A 21 2.16 12.52 -5.32
C TYR A 21 0.69 12.22 -5.62
N GLY A 22 0.41 11.06 -6.21
CA GLY A 22 -0.93 10.74 -6.67
C GLY A 22 -1.92 10.83 -5.50
N ASP A 23 -3.10 11.40 -5.76
CA ASP A 23 -4.18 11.35 -4.77
C ASP A 23 -4.47 9.89 -4.42
N PRO A 24 -4.82 9.59 -3.16
CA PRO A 24 -5.20 8.23 -2.76
C PRO A 24 -6.31 7.69 -3.65
N LEU A 25 -6.23 6.39 -3.94
CA LEU A 25 -7.22 5.70 -4.76
C LEU A 25 -8.64 5.95 -4.24
N GLN A 26 -9.55 6.38 -5.11
CA GLN A 26 -10.92 6.74 -4.73
C GLN A 26 -11.78 5.49 -4.51
N ILE A 27 -12.72 5.55 -3.55
CA ILE A 27 -13.71 4.48 -3.33
C ILE A 27 -14.46 4.17 -4.63
N GLY A 28 -14.61 2.88 -4.94
CA GLY A 28 -15.18 2.38 -6.20
C GLY A 28 -14.17 2.19 -7.33
N SER A 29 -12.93 2.66 -7.20
CA SER A 29 -11.87 2.42 -8.18
C SER A 29 -11.55 0.94 -8.31
N THR A 30 -11.16 0.52 -9.50
CA THR A 30 -10.62 -0.83 -9.72
C THR A 30 -9.19 -0.90 -9.21
N MET A 31 -8.81 -2.03 -8.60
CA MET A 31 -7.46 -2.27 -8.11
C MET A 31 -6.42 -2.08 -9.22
N PRO A 32 -5.51 -1.11 -9.11
CA PRO A 32 -4.42 -0.99 -10.06
C PRO A 32 -3.38 -2.09 -9.82
N LYS A 33 -2.59 -2.43 -10.85
CA LYS A 33 -1.51 -3.41 -10.73
C LYS A 33 -1.92 -4.78 -10.16
N ALA A 34 -3.18 -5.17 -10.24
CA ALA A 34 -3.71 -6.40 -9.66
C ALA A 34 -2.96 -7.67 -10.11
N ASP A 35 -2.39 -7.64 -11.32
CA ASP A 35 -1.65 -8.74 -11.96
C ASP A 35 -0.13 -8.69 -11.73
N LEU A 36 0.40 -7.60 -11.15
CA LEU A 36 1.83 -7.45 -10.94
C LEU A 36 2.36 -8.52 -9.97
N LYS A 37 3.33 -9.29 -10.44
CA LYS A 37 3.97 -10.33 -9.63
C LYS A 37 5.06 -9.72 -8.75
N MET A 38 4.93 -9.91 -7.44
CA MET A 38 5.86 -9.44 -6.42
C MET A 38 6.46 -10.63 -5.68
N GLN A 39 7.72 -10.53 -5.27
CA GLN A 39 8.40 -11.57 -4.51
C GLN A 39 7.82 -11.66 -3.10
N ASP A 40 7.22 -12.80 -2.79
CA ASP A 40 6.70 -13.12 -1.46
C ASP A 40 7.78 -13.77 -0.58
N ILE A 41 7.66 -13.61 0.74
CA ILE A 41 8.57 -14.22 1.74
C ILE A 41 8.69 -15.74 1.61
N SER A 42 7.73 -16.42 0.99
CA SER A 42 7.78 -17.85 0.68
C SER A 42 8.73 -18.21 -0.48
N GLY A 43 9.34 -17.22 -1.12
CA GLY A 43 10.18 -17.38 -2.32
C GLY A 43 9.39 -17.43 -3.64
N LYS A 44 8.07 -17.41 -3.60
CA LYS A 44 7.22 -17.40 -4.78
C LYS A 44 6.94 -15.98 -5.27
N ASN A 45 6.56 -15.83 -6.52
CA ASN A 45 6.02 -14.57 -7.03
C ASN A 45 4.48 -14.61 -6.99
N VAL A 46 3.88 -13.66 -6.27
CA VAL A 46 2.43 -13.58 -6.02
C VAL A 46 1.90 -12.23 -6.52
N ALA A 47 0.75 -12.24 -7.17
CA ALA A 47 0.02 -11.02 -7.49
C ALA A 47 -1.13 -10.79 -6.50
N MET A 48 -1.55 -9.54 -6.32
CA MET A 48 -2.65 -9.21 -5.41
C MET A 48 -3.92 -9.98 -5.76
N LYS A 49 -4.25 -10.12 -7.05
CA LYS A 49 -5.42 -10.90 -7.48
C LYS A 49 -5.37 -12.37 -7.07
N ASP A 50 -4.16 -12.97 -6.98
CA ASP A 50 -3.98 -14.38 -6.60
C ASP A 50 -4.19 -14.57 -5.09
N ALA A 51 -3.96 -13.54 -4.28
CA ALA A 51 -4.21 -13.55 -2.84
C ALA A 51 -5.69 -13.28 -2.47
N LYS A 52 -6.52 -12.81 -3.43
CA LYS A 52 -7.94 -12.55 -3.23
C LYS A 52 -8.70 -13.84 -2.86
N LYS A 53 -9.67 -13.73 -1.93
CA LYS A 53 -10.63 -14.79 -1.58
C LYS A 53 -12.06 -14.41 -2.01
N ASP A 54 -13.04 -15.22 -1.62
CA ASP A 54 -14.43 -15.12 -2.05
C ASP A 54 -15.06 -13.73 -1.80
N ASN A 55 -14.73 -13.10 -0.65
CA ASN A 55 -15.30 -11.82 -0.24
C ASN A 55 -14.43 -10.61 -0.58
N GLY A 56 -13.25 -10.82 -1.16
CA GLY A 56 -12.36 -9.73 -1.56
C GLY A 56 -10.94 -9.89 -1.04
N ILE A 57 -10.24 -8.75 -0.86
CA ILE A 57 -8.86 -8.72 -0.40
C ILE A 57 -8.54 -7.44 0.37
N LEU A 58 -7.85 -7.60 1.50
CA LEU A 58 -7.19 -6.54 2.24
C LEU A 58 -5.74 -6.40 1.76
N VAL A 59 -5.42 -5.25 1.21
CA VAL A 59 -4.06 -4.84 0.85
C VAL A 59 -3.57 -3.86 1.92
N MET A 60 -2.41 -4.12 2.51
CA MET A 60 -1.83 -3.26 3.54
C MET A 60 -0.40 -2.89 3.19
N PHE A 61 -0.11 -1.60 3.12
CA PHE A 61 1.26 -1.10 3.00
C PHE A 61 1.92 -1.04 4.38
N SER A 62 3.12 -1.58 4.48
CA SER A 62 3.83 -1.77 5.75
C SER A 62 5.36 -1.72 5.56
N CYS A 63 6.10 -1.88 6.66
CA CYS A 63 7.55 -2.03 6.72
C CYS A 63 7.90 -2.76 8.04
N ASN A 64 9.14 -3.18 8.24
CA ASN A 64 9.49 -3.91 9.46
C ASN A 64 9.69 -3.00 10.67
N THR A 65 10.26 -1.81 10.47
CA THR A 65 10.76 -0.94 11.56
C THR A 65 10.03 0.39 11.70
N CYS A 66 9.04 0.67 10.86
CA CYS A 66 8.29 1.92 10.96
C CYS A 66 7.59 2.04 12.32
N PRO A 67 7.75 3.16 13.07
CA PRO A 67 7.25 3.26 14.44
C PRO A 67 5.74 3.00 14.57
N TYR A 68 4.95 3.44 13.61
CA TYR A 68 3.51 3.19 13.59
C TYR A 68 3.17 1.74 13.25
N VAL A 69 3.96 1.06 12.42
CA VAL A 69 3.78 -0.37 12.15
C VAL A 69 4.04 -1.17 13.42
N VAL A 70 5.15 -0.91 14.11
CA VAL A 70 5.50 -1.58 15.37
C VAL A 70 4.40 -1.39 16.41
N LYS A 71 3.90 -0.16 16.60
CA LYS A 71 2.79 0.12 17.54
C LYS A 71 1.47 -0.55 17.17
N ASN A 72 1.25 -0.82 15.88
CA ASN A 72 0.01 -1.43 15.38
C ASN A 72 0.14 -2.93 15.12
N GLN A 73 1.26 -3.56 15.47
CA GLN A 73 1.56 -4.92 15.05
C GLN A 73 0.53 -5.97 15.52
N GLU A 74 0.14 -5.94 16.78
CA GLU A 74 -0.88 -6.86 17.32
C GLU A 74 -2.23 -6.68 16.60
N ARG A 75 -2.60 -5.43 16.32
CA ARG A 75 -3.82 -5.07 15.58
C ARG A 75 -3.75 -5.50 14.11
N THR A 76 -2.57 -5.38 13.48
CA THR A 76 -2.31 -5.89 12.13
C THR A 76 -2.55 -7.40 12.07
N VAL A 77 -2.02 -8.14 13.04
CA VAL A 77 -2.23 -9.59 13.13
C VAL A 77 -3.71 -9.92 13.38
N ALA A 78 -4.35 -9.21 14.31
CA ALA A 78 -5.76 -9.45 14.66
C ALA A 78 -6.71 -9.19 13.48
N ILE A 79 -6.53 -8.08 12.76
CA ILE A 79 -7.38 -7.76 11.60
C ILE A 79 -7.13 -8.69 10.42
N SER A 80 -5.88 -9.12 10.22
CA SER A 80 -5.52 -10.05 9.14
C SER A 80 -6.12 -11.45 9.38
N LYS A 81 -6.13 -11.93 10.63
CA LYS A 81 -6.82 -13.16 11.02
C LYS A 81 -8.33 -13.03 10.79
N PHE A 82 -8.94 -11.97 11.29
CA PHE A 82 -10.36 -11.70 11.10
C PHE A 82 -10.75 -11.65 9.62
N ALA A 83 -9.99 -10.95 8.78
CA ALA A 83 -10.20 -10.91 7.34
C ALA A 83 -10.16 -12.32 6.74
N THR A 84 -9.15 -13.11 7.10
CA THR A 84 -8.98 -14.48 6.59
C THR A 84 -10.13 -15.41 7.00
N GLU A 85 -10.60 -15.34 8.24
CA GLU A 85 -11.76 -16.09 8.77
C GLU A 85 -13.05 -15.72 8.03
N ASN A 86 -13.17 -14.45 7.59
CA ASN A 86 -14.29 -13.94 6.82
C ASN A 86 -14.10 -14.07 5.30
N LYS A 87 -13.23 -14.95 4.82
CA LYS A 87 -12.96 -15.22 3.40
C LYS A 87 -12.50 -13.98 2.63
N VAL A 88 -11.87 -13.04 3.28
CA VAL A 88 -11.14 -11.92 2.67
C VAL A 88 -9.66 -12.32 2.60
N GLY A 89 -9.05 -12.21 1.43
CA GLY A 89 -7.61 -12.43 1.27
C GLY A 89 -6.82 -11.34 1.99
N VAL A 90 -5.57 -11.61 2.33
CA VAL A 90 -4.67 -10.61 2.92
C VAL A 90 -3.34 -10.65 2.20
N ILE A 91 -2.86 -9.47 1.83
CA ILE A 91 -1.52 -9.28 1.30
C ILE A 91 -0.92 -8.00 1.89
N ILE A 92 0.26 -8.11 2.47
CA ILE A 92 1.02 -6.99 3.02
C ILE A 92 2.17 -6.67 2.07
N LEU A 93 2.35 -5.40 1.76
CA LEU A 93 3.39 -4.91 0.83
C LEU A 93 4.42 -4.10 1.61
N ASN A 94 5.69 -4.47 1.46
CA ASN A 94 6.79 -3.66 1.94
C ASN A 94 7.33 -2.82 0.77
N SER A 95 7.05 -1.52 0.81
CA SER A 95 7.45 -0.53 -0.20
C SER A 95 8.63 0.34 0.26
N ASN A 96 9.29 -0.01 1.39
CA ASN A 96 10.37 0.79 1.97
C ASN A 96 11.71 0.53 1.28
N GLU A 97 11.92 1.14 0.13
CA GLU A 97 13.17 1.01 -0.63
C GLU A 97 14.38 1.65 0.10
N ALA A 98 14.15 2.64 0.97
CA ALA A 98 15.23 3.30 1.71
C ALA A 98 16.00 2.33 2.63
N LEU A 99 15.31 1.32 3.19
CA LEU A 99 15.90 0.29 4.05
C LEU A 99 15.93 -1.09 3.38
N ARG A 100 15.75 -1.17 2.06
CA ARG A 100 15.73 -2.44 1.30
C ARG A 100 17.04 -3.23 1.39
N GLY A 101 18.16 -2.57 1.59
CA GLY A 101 19.47 -3.17 1.78
C GLY A 101 19.76 -3.60 3.22
N ASP A 102 18.88 -3.29 4.18
CA ASP A 102 19.10 -3.42 5.63
C ASP A 102 17.84 -3.99 6.31
N ASP A 103 17.19 -3.23 7.20
CA ASP A 103 16.07 -3.65 8.06
C ASP A 103 14.82 -4.11 7.30
N ASP A 104 14.62 -3.65 6.06
CA ASP A 104 13.54 -4.08 5.16
C ASP A 104 14.05 -4.96 4.00
N SER A 105 15.24 -5.56 4.17
CA SER A 105 15.75 -6.56 3.21
C SER A 105 14.84 -7.79 3.16
N TYR A 106 14.90 -8.53 2.05
CA TYR A 106 14.10 -9.74 1.89
C TYR A 106 14.29 -10.74 3.04
N ALA A 107 15.53 -10.94 3.49
CA ALA A 107 15.82 -11.81 4.63
C ALA A 107 15.24 -11.27 5.95
N ALA A 108 15.31 -9.95 6.17
CA ALA A 108 14.72 -9.31 7.33
C ALA A 108 13.18 -9.44 7.32
N MET A 109 12.54 -9.28 6.15
CA MET A 109 11.10 -9.51 5.98
C MET A 109 10.69 -10.95 6.32
N GLN A 110 11.47 -11.96 5.92
CA GLN A 110 11.22 -13.37 6.26
C GLN A 110 11.29 -13.61 7.77
N THR A 111 12.32 -13.05 8.42
CA THR A 111 12.48 -13.14 9.88
C THR A 111 11.33 -12.44 10.59
N TYR A 112 11.03 -11.21 10.22
CA TYR A 112 9.93 -10.42 10.78
C TYR A 112 8.58 -11.13 10.67
N ALA A 113 8.23 -11.62 9.49
CA ALA A 113 6.98 -12.32 9.27
C ALA A 113 6.84 -13.59 10.13
N LYS A 114 7.95 -14.34 10.28
CA LYS A 114 8.01 -15.52 11.14
C LYS A 114 7.78 -15.13 12.61
N ASP A 115 8.47 -14.11 13.10
CA ASP A 115 8.39 -13.66 14.50
C ASP A 115 7.01 -13.08 14.83
N GLN A 116 6.36 -12.45 13.85
CA GLN A 116 5.01 -11.92 13.98
C GLN A 116 3.90 -12.94 13.69
N GLY A 117 4.26 -14.16 13.28
CA GLY A 117 3.32 -15.24 13.01
C GLY A 117 2.43 -15.00 11.79
N TYR A 118 2.94 -14.35 10.74
CA TYR A 118 2.21 -14.11 9.50
C TYR A 118 1.84 -15.41 8.79
N GLN A 119 0.58 -15.54 8.40
CA GLN A 119 0.03 -16.67 7.66
C GLN A 119 -0.54 -16.25 6.29
N TRP A 120 -0.23 -15.05 5.88
CA TRP A 120 -0.63 -14.40 4.63
C TRP A 120 0.59 -13.91 3.86
N ASN A 121 0.37 -13.47 2.63
CA ASN A 121 1.46 -12.97 1.79
C ASN A 121 2.07 -11.69 2.36
N TYR A 122 3.41 -11.64 2.40
CA TYR A 122 4.18 -10.45 2.68
C TYR A 122 5.20 -10.27 1.57
N VAL A 123 4.99 -9.28 0.71
CA VAL A 123 5.67 -9.15 -0.57
C VAL A 123 6.53 -7.89 -0.65
N VAL A 124 7.57 -7.96 -1.49
CA VAL A 124 8.41 -6.80 -1.83
C VAL A 124 7.71 -6.00 -2.93
N ASP A 125 7.28 -4.78 -2.62
CA ASP A 125 6.85 -3.79 -3.61
C ASP A 125 8.09 -3.02 -4.10
N LYS A 126 8.73 -3.56 -5.13
CA LYS A 126 9.98 -3.01 -5.68
C LYS A 126 9.75 -1.62 -6.28
N ASN A 127 10.62 -0.68 -5.93
CA ASN A 127 10.55 0.72 -6.35
C ASN A 127 9.21 1.39 -6.00
N HIS A 128 8.53 0.95 -4.94
CA HIS A 128 7.19 1.41 -4.52
C HIS A 128 6.16 1.52 -5.66
N GLU A 129 6.28 0.64 -6.67
CA GLU A 129 5.45 0.70 -7.87
C GLU A 129 3.95 0.54 -7.58
N VAL A 130 3.59 -0.32 -6.62
CA VAL A 130 2.20 -0.51 -6.20
C VAL A 130 1.76 0.62 -5.27
N ALA A 131 2.62 1.03 -4.32
CA ALA A 131 2.32 2.15 -3.43
C ALA A 131 2.01 3.42 -4.21
N ASP A 132 2.81 3.76 -5.22
CA ASP A 132 2.59 4.91 -6.11
C ASP A 132 1.26 4.79 -6.87
N ALA A 133 0.93 3.59 -7.39
CA ALA A 133 -0.32 3.36 -8.12
C ALA A 133 -1.57 3.44 -7.23
N PHE A 134 -1.45 3.21 -5.92
CA PHE A 134 -2.50 3.33 -4.92
C PHE A 134 -2.59 4.75 -4.32
N GLY A 135 -1.57 5.59 -4.52
CA GLY A 135 -1.39 6.86 -3.81
C GLY A 135 -1.17 6.64 -2.31
N ALA A 136 -0.59 5.50 -1.92
CA ALA A 136 -0.27 5.19 -0.54
C ALA A 136 0.90 6.06 -0.05
N ASN A 137 0.76 6.68 1.12
CA ASN A 137 1.72 7.68 1.61
C ASN A 137 2.10 7.51 3.09
N ARG A 138 1.67 6.45 3.74
CA ARG A 138 1.94 6.14 5.15
C ARG A 138 1.96 4.64 5.41
N THR A 139 2.40 4.24 6.59
CA THR A 139 2.37 2.86 7.06
C THR A 139 1.98 2.79 8.55
N PRO A 140 1.10 1.86 8.96
CA PRO A 140 0.32 0.99 8.08
C PRO A 140 -0.79 1.75 7.36
N GLU A 141 -1.06 1.40 6.10
CA GLU A 141 -2.17 1.95 5.32
C GLU A 141 -2.95 0.82 4.67
N CYS A 142 -4.28 0.82 4.84
CA CYS A 142 -5.16 -0.27 4.47
C CYS A 142 -6.05 0.11 3.29
N PHE A 143 -6.17 -0.80 2.33
CA PHE A 143 -7.08 -0.73 1.20
C PHE A 143 -7.87 -2.04 1.13
N LEU A 144 -9.19 -2.00 1.33
CA LEU A 144 -10.06 -3.16 1.24
C LEU A 144 -10.79 -3.13 -0.11
N PHE A 145 -10.68 -4.21 -0.85
CA PHE A 145 -11.37 -4.41 -2.12
C PHE A 145 -12.40 -5.54 -2.01
N ASP A 146 -13.52 -5.34 -2.67
CA ASP A 146 -14.57 -6.36 -2.80
C ASP A 146 -14.14 -7.54 -3.72
N LYS A 147 -15.04 -8.50 -3.89
CA LYS A 147 -14.82 -9.66 -4.79
C LYS A 147 -14.56 -9.28 -6.25
N ASN A 148 -14.99 -8.10 -6.69
CA ASN A 148 -14.80 -7.57 -8.05
C ASN A 148 -13.58 -6.66 -8.16
N LEU A 149 -12.72 -6.63 -7.11
CA LEU A 149 -11.55 -5.75 -7.00
C LEU A 149 -11.92 -4.25 -7.07
N LYS A 150 -13.08 -3.88 -6.53
CA LYS A 150 -13.46 -2.48 -6.34
C LYS A 150 -13.13 -2.04 -4.92
N LEU A 151 -12.48 -0.88 -4.78
CA LEU A 151 -12.12 -0.31 -3.48
C LEU A 151 -13.39 0.04 -2.69
N VAL A 152 -13.54 -0.54 -1.50
CA VAL A 152 -14.66 -0.28 -0.60
C VAL A 152 -14.24 0.44 0.68
N TYR A 153 -12.97 0.37 1.06
CA TYR A 153 -12.41 1.10 2.19
C TYR A 153 -10.95 1.48 1.92
N HIS A 154 -10.58 2.68 2.37
CA HIS A 154 -9.19 3.16 2.44
C HIS A 154 -8.98 3.92 3.75
N GLY A 155 -7.91 3.62 4.47
CA GLY A 155 -7.59 4.30 5.72
C GLY A 155 -6.71 3.50 6.68
N ALA A 156 -6.81 3.83 7.97
CA ALA A 156 -6.10 3.16 9.06
C ALA A 156 -6.82 1.87 9.50
N ILE A 157 -6.18 1.06 10.33
CA ILE A 157 -6.79 -0.13 10.95
C ILE A 157 -7.97 0.27 11.85
N ASP A 158 -7.79 1.36 12.61
CA ASP A 158 -8.76 1.91 13.56
C ASP A 158 -8.61 3.44 13.68
N ASN A 159 -9.38 4.04 14.58
CA ASN A 159 -9.36 5.49 14.79
C ASN A 159 -8.29 6.00 15.76
N SER A 160 -7.43 5.14 16.30
CA SER A 160 -6.35 5.54 17.23
C SER A 160 -5.04 4.81 16.95
N PRO A 161 -4.34 5.15 15.84
CA PRO A 161 -3.11 4.46 15.45
C PRO A 161 -1.95 4.65 16.44
N GLN A 162 -2.04 5.59 17.37
CA GLN A 162 -0.98 5.89 18.35
C GLN A 162 -1.21 5.26 19.72
N ASP A 163 -2.47 5.07 20.12
CA ASP A 163 -2.85 4.61 21.46
C ASP A 163 -4.01 3.60 21.38
N GLU A 164 -3.71 2.36 21.67
CA GLU A 164 -4.67 1.27 21.64
C GLU A 164 -5.80 1.46 22.69
N ALA A 165 -5.49 2.03 23.87
CA ALA A 165 -6.47 2.30 24.89
C ALA A 165 -7.52 3.36 24.51
N ALA A 166 -7.18 4.19 23.52
CA ALA A 166 -8.08 5.23 22.98
C ALA A 166 -8.91 4.77 21.77
N ILE A 167 -8.84 3.48 21.39
CA ILE A 167 -9.64 2.94 20.30
C ILE A 167 -11.10 2.91 20.68
N THR A 168 -11.92 3.59 19.89
CA THR A 168 -13.39 3.58 20.02
C THR A 168 -14.07 3.04 18.75
N ARG A 169 -13.31 2.82 17.67
CA ARG A 169 -13.84 2.38 16.38
C ARG A 169 -12.85 1.51 15.61
N LEU A 170 -13.30 0.34 15.17
CA LEU A 170 -12.50 -0.64 14.43
C LEU A 170 -12.89 -0.60 12.95
N HIS A 171 -12.41 0.37 12.20
CA HIS A 171 -12.81 0.67 10.82
C HIS A 171 -12.86 -0.52 9.86
N LEU A 172 -11.94 -1.46 9.98
CA LEU A 172 -11.89 -2.66 9.11
C LEU A 172 -12.80 -3.81 9.57
N LYS A 173 -13.52 -3.67 10.69
CA LYS A 173 -14.48 -4.68 11.18
C LYS A 173 -15.93 -4.24 11.04
N GLU A 174 -16.16 -3.00 10.64
CA GLU A 174 -17.48 -2.40 10.38
C GLU A 174 -17.90 -2.58 8.92
#